data_3346ec4a0674963a5dcea2ee7a3e32e7
#
_entry.id   3346ec4a0674963a5dcea2ee7a3e32e7
#
_cell.length_a   1.000
_cell.length_b   1.000
_cell.length_c   1.000
_cell.angle_alpha   90.00
_cell.angle_beta   90.00
_cell.angle_gamma   90.00
#
_symmetry.space_group_name_H-M   'P 1'
#
loop_
_entity.id
_entity.type
_entity.pdbx_description
1 polymer ?
#
loop_
_entity_poly.entity_id
_entity_poly.type
_entity_poly.pdbx_seq_one_letter_code
_entity_poly.pdbx_strand_id
1 'polypeptide(L)'
;MRGSALDREFLMVKQERAARTRQALVRAAAEVFATEGFAHASLTSISRRAGVSNGALHFHFESKQALARAVEEAAAAALEAIGRAADGSDSSLQRLVDATYALMSSLIQDAVVSAGFGLSGGFPRRSGGVDVRERWRDWVEQVLREAELEGGLADGVSAADATVAVVAATVGLERLGTGDPVWTSEATLMRFWNLMIPRLAAPALAPRLLARGARPAPANRPLGAFTVQF
;
A
#
# COMPACT_ATOMS: atom_id res chain seq x y z
N MET A 1 -4.43 -27.16 39.18
CA MET A 1 -4.93 -26.15 38.22
C MET A 1 -3.89 -25.09 37.72
N ARG A 2 -2.60 -25.22 38.06
CA ARG A 2 -1.54 -24.27 37.60
C ARG A 2 -0.93 -24.58 36.23
N GLY A 3 -1.09 -25.80 35.68
CA GLY A 3 -0.55 -26.18 34.36
C GLY A 3 -1.19 -25.49 33.18
N SER A 4 -2.49 -25.15 33.24
CA SER A 4 -3.21 -24.60 32.06
C SER A 4 -2.87 -23.13 31.75
N ALA A 5 -2.31 -22.36 32.67
CA ALA A 5 -1.92 -20.97 32.43
C ALA A 5 -0.55 -20.90 31.80
N LEU A 6 0.41 -21.69 32.30
CA LEU A 6 1.78 -21.79 31.74
C LEU A 6 1.76 -22.37 30.30
N ASP A 7 0.91 -23.37 30.05
CA ASP A 7 0.75 -23.95 28.69
C ASP A 7 0.18 -22.91 27.71
N ARG A 8 -0.77 -22.10 28.15
CA ARG A 8 -1.34 -21.00 27.31
C ARG A 8 -0.30 -19.92 27.02
N GLU A 9 0.47 -19.51 28.02
CA GLU A 9 1.52 -18.51 27.85
C GLU A 9 2.63 -19.02 26.90
N PHE A 10 3.06 -20.27 27.04
CA PHE A 10 4.02 -20.89 26.15
C PHE A 10 3.51 -20.99 24.70
N LEU A 11 2.23 -21.35 24.49
CA LEU A 11 1.58 -21.39 23.18
C LEU A 11 1.49 -20.00 22.55
N MET A 12 1.14 -18.96 23.33
CA MET A 12 1.09 -17.57 22.86
C MET A 12 2.48 -17.09 22.40
N VAL A 13 3.53 -17.30 23.19
CA VAL A 13 4.91 -16.93 22.83
C VAL A 13 5.36 -17.64 21.55
N LYS A 14 5.02 -18.92 21.39
CA LYS A 14 5.34 -19.68 20.18
C LYS A 14 4.60 -19.14 18.95
N GLN A 15 3.32 -18.79 19.08
CA GLN A 15 2.51 -18.20 18.01
C GLN A 15 3.03 -16.82 17.62
N GLU A 16 3.37 -15.96 18.58
CA GLU A 16 3.96 -14.65 18.30
C GLU A 16 5.29 -14.76 17.57
N ARG A 17 6.16 -15.69 17.97
CA ARG A 17 7.43 -15.93 17.28
C ARG A 17 7.22 -16.41 15.85
N ALA A 18 6.27 -17.30 15.62
CA ALA A 18 5.90 -17.76 14.28
C ALA A 18 5.36 -16.62 13.43
N ALA A 19 4.48 -15.78 13.99
CA ALA A 19 3.93 -14.61 13.30
C ALA A 19 5.03 -13.60 12.93
N ARG A 20 5.97 -13.30 13.83
CA ARG A 20 7.11 -12.42 13.55
C ARG A 20 8.01 -12.97 12.44
N THR A 21 8.28 -14.28 12.46
CA THR A 21 9.06 -14.94 11.39
C THR A 21 8.34 -14.86 10.04
N ARG A 22 7.02 -15.10 10.02
CA ARG A 22 6.21 -14.99 8.81
C ARG A 22 6.24 -13.55 8.26
N GLN A 23 6.11 -12.54 9.10
CA GLN A 23 6.19 -11.13 8.68
C GLN A 23 7.58 -10.77 8.14
N ALA A 24 8.65 -11.24 8.78
CA ALA A 24 10.02 -11.03 8.31
C ALA A 24 10.24 -11.63 6.91
N LEU A 25 9.69 -12.83 6.67
CA LEU A 25 9.73 -13.49 5.37
C LEU A 25 8.96 -12.72 4.29
N VAL A 26 7.76 -12.19 4.60
CA VAL A 26 6.96 -11.38 3.67
C VAL A 26 7.71 -10.10 3.32
N ARG A 27 8.30 -9.41 4.30
CA ARG A 27 9.09 -8.20 4.06
C ARG A 27 10.33 -8.49 3.21
N ALA A 28 11.10 -9.52 3.54
CA ALA A 28 12.27 -9.92 2.78
C ALA A 28 11.91 -10.32 1.33
N ALA A 29 10.77 -11.01 1.15
CA ALA A 29 10.26 -11.35 -0.18
C ALA A 29 9.91 -10.10 -0.97
N ALA A 30 9.22 -9.14 -0.37
CA ALA A 30 8.88 -7.87 -1.00
C ALA A 30 10.14 -7.11 -1.45
N GLU A 31 11.15 -7.01 -0.60
CA GLU A 31 12.43 -6.39 -0.94
C GLU A 31 13.13 -7.07 -2.13
N VAL A 32 13.16 -8.42 -2.14
CA VAL A 32 13.75 -9.19 -3.23
C VAL A 32 12.92 -9.05 -4.52
N PHE A 33 11.57 -9.08 -4.43
CA PHE A 33 10.70 -8.91 -5.60
C PHE A 33 10.78 -7.49 -6.18
N ALA A 34 10.93 -6.47 -5.34
CA ALA A 34 11.08 -5.10 -5.79
C ALA A 34 12.42 -4.86 -6.52
N THR A 35 13.50 -5.52 -6.08
CA THR A 35 14.86 -5.32 -6.64
C THR A 35 15.20 -6.26 -7.80
N GLU A 36 14.85 -7.54 -7.68
CA GLU A 36 15.23 -8.58 -8.65
C GLU A 36 14.08 -8.94 -9.61
N GLY A 37 12.86 -8.52 -9.29
CA GLY A 37 11.64 -8.98 -9.94
C GLY A 37 11.24 -10.41 -9.53
N PHE A 38 9.95 -10.72 -9.67
CA PHE A 38 9.41 -12.04 -9.29
C PHE A 38 10.08 -13.20 -10.02
N ALA A 39 10.40 -13.05 -11.32
CA ALA A 39 10.97 -14.12 -12.13
C ALA A 39 12.32 -14.61 -11.59
N HIS A 40 13.21 -13.68 -11.26
CA HIS A 40 14.59 -13.96 -10.85
C HIS A 40 14.75 -14.23 -9.35
N ALA A 41 13.78 -13.80 -8.52
CA ALA A 41 13.79 -14.05 -7.09
C ALA A 41 13.81 -15.54 -6.75
N SER A 42 14.61 -15.93 -5.75
CA SER A 42 14.72 -17.30 -5.24
C SER A 42 14.31 -17.40 -3.76
N LEU A 43 13.76 -18.55 -3.33
CA LEU A 43 13.46 -18.79 -1.92
C LEU A 43 14.72 -18.74 -1.05
N THR A 44 15.87 -19.12 -1.59
CA THR A 44 17.16 -19.05 -0.91
C THR A 44 17.62 -17.60 -0.69
N SER A 45 17.45 -16.70 -1.68
CA SER A 45 17.76 -15.28 -1.49
C SER A 45 16.85 -14.65 -0.45
N ILE A 46 15.57 -15.01 -0.46
CA ILE A 46 14.58 -14.52 0.49
C ILE A 46 14.85 -15.01 1.93
N SER A 47 15.13 -16.31 2.13
CA SER A 47 15.43 -16.85 3.47
C SER A 47 16.68 -16.22 4.07
N ARG A 48 17.72 -16.04 3.26
CA ARG A 48 18.97 -15.35 3.66
C ARG A 48 18.69 -13.88 4.03
N ARG A 49 17.88 -13.18 3.24
CA ARG A 49 17.49 -11.79 3.51
C ARG A 49 16.68 -11.66 4.80
N ALA A 50 15.80 -12.62 5.07
CA ALA A 50 15.00 -12.68 6.30
C ALA A 50 15.79 -13.12 7.54
N GLY A 51 17.04 -13.59 7.38
CA GLY A 51 17.85 -14.12 8.48
C GLY A 51 17.33 -15.45 9.05
N VAL A 52 16.65 -16.27 8.21
CA VAL A 52 16.09 -17.56 8.62
C VAL A 52 16.60 -18.70 7.75
N SER A 53 16.52 -19.93 8.25
CA SER A 53 16.86 -21.12 7.45
C SER A 53 15.84 -21.40 6.35
N ASN A 54 16.26 -22.07 5.27
CA ASN A 54 15.34 -22.54 4.23
C ASN A 54 14.23 -23.44 4.80
N GLY A 55 14.55 -24.28 5.80
CA GLY A 55 13.55 -25.10 6.48
C GLY A 55 12.49 -24.26 7.20
N ALA A 56 12.88 -23.17 7.86
CA ALA A 56 11.94 -22.26 8.48
C ALA A 56 11.07 -21.52 7.45
N LEU A 57 11.63 -21.16 6.29
CA LEU A 57 10.84 -20.60 5.20
C LEU A 57 9.81 -21.60 4.71
N HIS A 58 10.20 -22.83 4.40
CA HIS A 58 9.28 -23.86 3.91
C HIS A 58 8.21 -24.27 4.92
N PHE A 59 8.46 -24.09 6.23
CA PHE A 59 7.44 -24.25 7.26
C PHE A 59 6.30 -23.20 7.13
N HIS A 60 6.61 -21.99 6.71
CA HIS A 60 5.64 -20.90 6.56
C HIS A 60 5.04 -20.78 5.15
N PHE A 61 5.82 -21.10 4.12
CA PHE A 61 5.43 -20.90 2.71
C PHE A 61 5.88 -22.08 1.85
N GLU A 62 4.93 -22.75 1.23
CA GLU A 62 5.16 -23.91 0.36
C GLU A 62 5.84 -23.57 -0.98
N SER A 63 5.73 -22.31 -1.44
CA SER A 63 6.21 -21.90 -2.75
C SER A 63 6.49 -20.41 -2.83
N LYS A 64 7.24 -19.98 -3.86
CA LYS A 64 7.45 -18.58 -4.21
C LYS A 64 6.12 -17.87 -4.53
N GLN A 65 5.16 -18.57 -5.12
CA GLN A 65 3.83 -18.07 -5.40
C GLN A 65 3.02 -17.81 -4.11
N ALA A 66 3.11 -18.70 -3.11
CA ALA A 66 2.47 -18.48 -1.82
C ALA A 66 3.04 -17.24 -1.11
N LEU A 67 4.34 -17.04 -1.22
CA LEU A 67 5.02 -15.87 -0.69
C LEU A 67 4.58 -14.57 -1.42
N ALA A 68 4.47 -14.62 -2.75
CA ALA A 68 4.00 -13.49 -3.55
C ALA A 68 2.55 -13.10 -3.18
N ARG A 69 1.66 -14.09 -3.02
CA ARG A 69 0.29 -13.84 -2.53
C ARG A 69 0.29 -13.13 -1.16
N ALA A 70 1.13 -13.58 -0.24
CA ALA A 70 1.23 -12.94 1.07
C ALA A 70 1.77 -11.49 1.00
N VAL A 71 2.64 -11.18 0.05
CA VAL A 71 3.08 -9.79 -0.24
C VAL A 71 1.93 -8.98 -0.82
N GLU A 72 1.17 -9.50 -1.77
CA GLU A 72 -0.01 -8.84 -2.35
C GLU A 72 -1.10 -8.58 -1.30
N GLU A 73 -1.38 -9.55 -0.41
CA GLU A 73 -2.30 -9.38 0.73
C GLU A 73 -1.84 -8.28 1.69
N ALA A 74 -0.55 -8.26 2.03
CA ALA A 74 0.01 -7.24 2.91
C ALA A 74 -0.02 -5.84 2.26
N ALA A 75 0.24 -5.74 0.95
CA ALA A 75 0.13 -4.49 0.21
C ALA A 75 -1.31 -4.00 0.13
N ALA A 76 -2.29 -4.90 -0.10
CA ALA A 76 -3.70 -4.55 -0.07
C ALA A 76 -4.14 -4.02 1.31
N ALA A 77 -3.69 -4.64 2.39
CA ALA A 77 -3.96 -4.15 3.75
C ALA A 77 -3.33 -2.76 4.01
N ALA A 78 -2.15 -2.50 3.44
CA ALA A 78 -1.52 -1.16 3.51
C ALA A 78 -2.34 -0.11 2.73
N LEU A 79 -2.89 -0.45 1.56
CA LEU A 79 -3.80 0.45 0.82
C LEU A 79 -5.08 0.76 1.61
N GLU A 80 -5.69 -0.23 2.25
CA GLU A 80 -6.84 -0.01 3.11
C GLU A 80 -6.50 0.92 4.29
N ALA A 81 -5.29 0.81 4.85
CA ALA A 81 -4.82 1.72 5.89
C ALA A 81 -4.64 3.15 5.37
N ILE A 82 -4.12 3.32 4.14
CA ILE A 82 -4.02 4.62 3.46
C ILE A 82 -5.42 5.24 3.31
N GLY A 83 -6.41 4.48 2.81
CA GLY A 83 -7.78 4.93 2.66
C GLY A 83 -8.39 5.40 3.98
N ARG A 84 -8.27 4.58 5.05
CA ARG A 84 -8.76 4.92 6.38
C ARG A 84 -8.06 6.16 6.99
N ALA A 85 -6.76 6.32 6.76
CA ALA A 85 -6.04 7.49 7.25
C ALA A 85 -6.51 8.80 6.59
N ALA A 86 -7.02 8.71 5.36
CA ALA A 86 -7.57 9.85 4.63
C ALA A 86 -9.04 10.15 4.98
N ASP A 87 -9.75 9.31 5.75
CA ASP A 87 -11.16 9.51 6.12
C ASP A 87 -11.40 10.78 6.99
N GLY A 88 -10.35 11.37 7.56
CA GLY A 88 -10.42 12.65 8.30
C GLY A 88 -10.39 13.90 7.42
N SER A 89 -10.36 13.79 6.09
CA SER A 89 -10.32 14.93 5.17
C SER A 89 -11.69 15.61 5.04
N ASP A 90 -11.71 16.92 4.76
CA ASP A 90 -12.90 17.76 4.75
C ASP A 90 -13.92 17.44 3.64
N SER A 91 -13.55 16.66 2.62
CA SER A 91 -14.40 16.22 1.51
C SER A 91 -13.83 14.97 0.84
N SER A 92 -14.69 14.24 0.12
CA SER A 92 -14.26 13.05 -0.63
C SER A 92 -13.18 13.37 -1.68
N LEU A 93 -13.21 14.53 -2.33
CA LEU A 93 -12.14 14.94 -3.24
C LEU A 93 -10.83 15.25 -2.52
N GLN A 94 -10.85 15.87 -1.32
CA GLN A 94 -9.63 16.06 -0.55
C GLN A 94 -9.07 14.72 -0.06
N ARG A 95 -9.95 13.80 0.36
CA ARG A 95 -9.58 12.41 0.72
C ARG A 95 -8.84 11.71 -0.42
N LEU A 96 -9.31 11.88 -1.66
CA LEU A 96 -8.65 11.33 -2.85
C LEU A 96 -7.25 11.93 -3.06
N VAL A 97 -7.11 13.25 -2.96
CA VAL A 97 -5.81 13.93 -3.04
C VAL A 97 -4.86 13.38 -1.99
N ASP A 98 -5.27 13.38 -0.72
CA ASP A 98 -4.43 12.95 0.41
C ASP A 98 -3.98 11.50 0.27
N ALA A 99 -4.89 10.60 -0.13
CA ALA A 99 -4.58 9.19 -0.36
C ALA A 99 -3.59 8.98 -1.52
N THR A 100 -3.65 9.79 -2.59
CA THR A 100 -2.66 9.68 -3.68
C THR A 100 -1.26 10.07 -3.22
N TYR A 101 -1.12 11.09 -2.37
CA TYR A 101 0.17 11.43 -1.76
C TYR A 101 0.69 10.33 -0.85
N ALA A 102 -0.19 9.78 0.00
CA ALA A 102 0.16 8.67 0.88
C ALA A 102 0.57 7.43 0.09
N LEU A 103 -0.13 7.11 -1.00
CA LEU A 103 0.23 6.01 -1.90
C LEU A 103 1.62 6.22 -2.52
N MET A 104 1.90 7.38 -3.11
CA MET A 104 3.21 7.64 -3.75
C MET A 104 4.35 7.60 -2.73
N SER A 105 4.12 8.16 -1.52
CA SER A 105 5.07 8.04 -0.41
C SER A 105 5.34 6.58 -0.02
N SER A 106 4.28 5.77 0.08
CA SER A 106 4.40 4.35 0.43
C SER A 106 5.10 3.54 -0.65
N LEU A 107 4.86 3.83 -1.93
CA LEU A 107 5.56 3.18 -3.06
C LEU A 107 7.08 3.41 -3.02
N ILE A 108 7.53 4.55 -2.47
CA ILE A 108 8.95 4.87 -2.32
C ILE A 108 9.53 4.23 -1.05
N GLN A 109 8.79 4.25 0.06
CA GLN A 109 9.31 3.96 1.40
C GLN A 109 9.02 2.54 1.89
N ASP A 110 8.02 1.86 1.33
CA ASP A 110 7.58 0.53 1.74
C ASP A 110 7.73 -0.49 0.61
N ALA A 111 8.70 -1.38 0.75
CA ALA A 111 8.96 -2.44 -0.20
C ALA A 111 7.75 -3.37 -0.42
N VAL A 112 6.87 -3.53 0.60
CA VAL A 112 5.67 -4.37 0.47
C VAL A 112 4.67 -3.73 -0.48
N VAL A 113 4.42 -2.42 -0.35
CA VAL A 113 3.53 -1.68 -1.25
C VAL A 113 4.10 -1.67 -2.67
N SER A 114 5.40 -1.33 -2.82
CA SER A 114 6.08 -1.31 -4.11
C SER A 114 6.05 -2.67 -4.81
N ALA A 115 6.40 -3.74 -4.11
CA ALA A 115 6.36 -5.09 -4.66
C ALA A 115 4.94 -5.55 -5.00
N GLY A 116 3.94 -5.24 -4.16
CA GLY A 116 2.55 -5.57 -4.42
C GLY A 116 2.03 -4.95 -5.73
N PHE A 117 2.33 -3.67 -5.96
CA PHE A 117 2.01 -3.00 -7.23
C PHE A 117 2.78 -3.60 -8.41
N GLY A 118 4.07 -3.90 -8.26
CA GLY A 118 4.89 -4.55 -9.29
C GLY A 118 4.40 -5.95 -9.63
N LEU A 119 3.96 -6.72 -8.64
CA LEU A 119 3.40 -8.07 -8.80
C LEU A 119 2.06 -8.06 -9.55
N SER A 120 1.22 -7.04 -9.35
CA SER A 120 -0.09 -6.88 -10.00
C SER A 120 -0.01 -6.57 -11.50
N GLY A 121 1.11 -6.04 -11.98
CA GLY A 121 1.30 -5.66 -13.40
C GLY A 121 1.83 -6.77 -14.32
N GLY A 122 2.05 -8.00 -13.81
CA GLY A 122 2.62 -9.09 -14.58
C GLY A 122 1.62 -9.80 -15.51
N PHE A 123 2.01 -10.04 -16.80
CA PHE A 123 1.29 -10.95 -17.70
C PHE A 123 2.12 -12.23 -17.87
N PRO A 124 1.53 -13.44 -17.86
CA PRO A 124 0.12 -13.73 -17.52
C PRO A 124 -0.19 -13.49 -16.03
N ARG A 125 -1.44 -13.13 -15.76
CA ARG A 125 -1.94 -12.90 -14.40
C ARG A 125 -1.74 -14.14 -13.54
N ARG A 126 -1.12 -14.00 -12.36
CA ARG A 126 -0.94 -15.11 -11.44
C ARG A 126 -2.28 -15.52 -10.84
N SER A 127 -2.57 -16.81 -10.85
CA SER A 127 -3.81 -17.33 -10.28
C SER A 127 -3.82 -17.18 -8.75
N GLY A 128 -4.92 -16.66 -8.19
CA GLY A 128 -5.23 -16.67 -6.76
C GLY A 128 -4.56 -15.60 -5.92
N GLY A 129 -3.96 -14.56 -6.53
CA GLY A 129 -3.44 -13.38 -5.82
C GLY A 129 -4.46 -12.25 -5.76
N VAL A 130 -4.21 -11.26 -4.88
CA VAL A 130 -4.95 -10.01 -4.82
C VAL A 130 -4.33 -9.04 -5.83
N ASP A 131 -5.13 -8.51 -6.75
CA ASP A 131 -4.67 -7.44 -7.63
C ASP A 131 -4.73 -6.10 -6.88
N VAL A 132 -3.57 -5.63 -6.45
CA VAL A 132 -3.42 -4.41 -5.66
C VAL A 132 -3.84 -3.16 -6.46
N ARG A 133 -3.62 -3.18 -7.80
CA ARG A 133 -4.04 -2.08 -8.69
C ARG A 133 -5.56 -2.06 -8.88
N GLU A 134 -6.21 -3.23 -8.94
CA GLU A 134 -7.68 -3.30 -8.93
C GLU A 134 -8.25 -2.80 -7.60
N ARG A 135 -7.65 -3.15 -6.46
CA ARG A 135 -8.05 -2.60 -5.15
C ARG A 135 -7.94 -1.08 -5.10
N TRP A 136 -6.85 -0.53 -5.63
CA TRP A 136 -6.68 0.91 -5.74
C TRP A 136 -7.76 1.55 -6.61
N ARG A 137 -8.03 0.97 -7.80
CA ARG A 137 -9.09 1.43 -8.71
C ARG A 137 -10.46 1.43 -8.01
N ASP A 138 -10.81 0.32 -7.36
CA ASP A 138 -12.11 0.17 -6.71
C ASP A 138 -12.29 1.19 -5.58
N TRP A 139 -11.24 1.46 -4.82
CA TRP A 139 -11.25 2.49 -3.79
C TRP A 139 -11.40 3.90 -4.39
N VAL A 140 -10.65 4.24 -5.44
CA VAL A 140 -10.75 5.54 -6.14
C VAL A 140 -12.17 5.73 -6.68
N GLU A 141 -12.74 4.71 -7.31
CA GLU A 141 -14.10 4.75 -7.85
C GLU A 141 -15.14 4.99 -6.74
N GLN A 142 -15.00 4.31 -5.60
CA GLN A 142 -15.87 4.53 -4.46
C GLN A 142 -15.81 5.97 -3.96
N VAL A 143 -14.62 6.52 -3.75
CA VAL A 143 -14.43 7.89 -3.26
C VAL A 143 -14.98 8.92 -4.24
N LEU A 144 -14.82 8.70 -5.54
CA LEU A 144 -15.36 9.60 -6.56
C LEU A 144 -16.88 9.52 -6.67
N ARG A 145 -17.50 8.34 -6.47
CA ARG A 145 -18.97 8.22 -6.36
C ARG A 145 -19.50 8.97 -5.13
N GLU A 146 -18.79 8.91 -4.01
CA GLU A 146 -19.14 9.69 -2.83
C GLU A 146 -19.05 11.19 -3.12
N ALA A 147 -17.96 11.64 -3.78
CA ALA A 147 -17.81 13.03 -4.22
C ALA A 147 -18.93 13.49 -5.18
N GLU A 148 -19.39 12.62 -6.09
CA GLU A 148 -20.51 12.90 -6.99
C GLU A 148 -21.82 13.07 -6.22
N LEU A 149 -22.10 12.19 -5.25
CA LEU A 149 -23.28 12.28 -4.37
C LEU A 149 -23.27 13.52 -3.48
N GLU A 150 -22.10 13.98 -3.06
CA GLU A 150 -21.89 15.23 -2.32
C GLU A 150 -22.07 16.49 -3.18
N GLY A 151 -22.23 16.35 -4.51
CA GLY A 151 -22.21 17.47 -5.44
C GLY A 151 -20.82 18.15 -5.54
N GLY A 152 -19.77 17.41 -5.21
CA GLY A 152 -18.38 17.86 -5.21
C GLY A 152 -17.71 17.85 -6.58
N LEU A 153 -18.28 17.11 -7.56
CA LEU A 153 -17.77 17.08 -8.94
C LEU A 153 -18.31 18.24 -9.78
N ALA A 154 -17.52 18.70 -10.75
CA ALA A 154 -17.91 19.73 -11.69
C ALA A 154 -19.02 19.23 -12.63
N ASP A 155 -19.83 20.15 -13.15
CA ASP A 155 -20.88 19.84 -14.12
C ASP A 155 -20.31 19.09 -15.34
N GLY A 156 -20.95 17.99 -15.69
CA GLY A 156 -20.54 17.14 -16.81
C GLY A 156 -19.37 16.21 -16.54
N VAL A 157 -18.86 16.17 -15.31
CA VAL A 157 -17.83 15.20 -14.88
C VAL A 157 -18.52 14.06 -14.12
N SER A 158 -18.40 12.84 -14.61
CA SER A 158 -18.86 11.64 -13.89
C SER A 158 -17.77 11.04 -13.01
N ALA A 159 -18.18 10.35 -11.94
CA ALA A 159 -17.26 9.57 -11.11
C ALA A 159 -16.47 8.54 -11.95
N ALA A 160 -17.11 7.93 -12.97
CA ALA A 160 -16.47 6.95 -13.84
C ALA A 160 -15.34 7.57 -14.68
N ASP A 161 -15.57 8.74 -15.31
CA ASP A 161 -14.57 9.43 -16.13
C ASP A 161 -13.39 9.91 -15.27
N ALA A 162 -13.69 10.47 -14.08
CA ALA A 162 -12.70 10.88 -13.12
C ALA A 162 -11.85 9.70 -12.62
N THR A 163 -12.47 8.53 -12.38
CA THR A 163 -11.76 7.29 -12.00
C THR A 163 -10.74 6.90 -13.06
N VAL A 164 -11.11 6.89 -14.33
CA VAL A 164 -10.18 6.57 -15.44
C VAL A 164 -8.97 7.50 -15.41
N ALA A 165 -9.21 8.81 -15.30
CA ALA A 165 -8.12 9.79 -15.29
C ALA A 165 -7.17 9.62 -14.10
N VAL A 166 -7.71 9.49 -12.88
CA VAL A 166 -6.90 9.39 -11.64
C VAL A 166 -6.16 8.06 -11.58
N VAL A 167 -6.82 6.94 -11.90
CA VAL A 167 -6.19 5.61 -11.87
C VAL A 167 -5.10 5.50 -12.94
N ALA A 168 -5.37 5.95 -14.17
CA ALA A 168 -4.36 5.95 -15.23
C ALA A 168 -3.14 6.80 -14.86
N ALA A 169 -3.35 7.98 -14.27
CA ALA A 169 -2.27 8.83 -13.82
C ALA A 169 -1.46 8.18 -12.68
N THR A 170 -2.11 7.71 -11.62
CA THR A 170 -1.41 7.16 -10.43
C THR A 170 -0.65 5.87 -10.76
N VAL A 171 -1.22 4.97 -11.56
CA VAL A 171 -0.53 3.77 -12.05
C VAL A 171 0.59 4.12 -13.04
N GLY A 172 0.38 5.14 -13.89
CA GLY A 172 1.41 5.64 -14.78
C GLY A 172 2.60 6.25 -14.04
N LEU A 173 2.33 7.07 -13.02
CA LEU A 173 3.36 7.67 -12.16
C LEU A 173 4.16 6.60 -11.41
N GLU A 174 3.49 5.60 -10.84
CA GLU A 174 4.16 4.45 -10.21
C GLU A 174 5.10 3.75 -11.20
N ARG A 175 4.59 3.45 -12.38
CA ARG A 175 5.35 2.71 -13.39
C ARG A 175 6.56 3.48 -13.92
N LEU A 176 6.39 4.78 -14.19
CA LEU A 176 7.47 5.65 -14.62
C LEU A 176 8.49 5.89 -13.50
N GLY A 177 8.01 5.97 -12.25
CA GLY A 177 8.84 6.14 -11.06
C GLY A 177 9.82 4.99 -10.79
N THR A 178 9.59 3.80 -11.34
CA THR A 178 10.58 2.71 -11.27
C THR A 178 11.87 3.01 -12.06
N GLY A 179 11.78 3.85 -13.09
CA GLY A 179 12.95 4.26 -13.90
C GLY A 179 13.50 5.63 -13.52
N ASP A 180 12.63 6.56 -13.07
CA ASP A 180 13.00 7.92 -12.70
C ASP A 180 12.15 8.40 -11.51
N PRO A 181 12.75 8.55 -10.31
CA PRO A 181 12.04 8.95 -9.09
C PRO A 181 11.31 10.30 -9.16
N VAL A 182 11.61 11.15 -10.14
CA VAL A 182 10.91 12.42 -10.33
C VAL A 182 9.40 12.23 -10.53
N TRP A 183 8.99 11.10 -11.15
CA TRP A 183 7.59 10.79 -11.44
C TRP A 183 6.74 10.52 -10.19
N THR A 184 7.34 10.01 -9.12
CA THR A 184 6.66 9.77 -7.84
C THR A 184 6.90 10.89 -6.84
N SER A 185 7.55 11.99 -7.24
CA SER A 185 7.86 13.12 -6.38
C SER A 185 6.60 13.90 -6.01
N GLU A 186 6.63 14.53 -4.82
CA GLU A 186 5.59 15.47 -4.36
C GLU A 186 5.33 16.60 -5.38
N ALA A 187 6.38 17.10 -6.01
CA ALA A 187 6.28 18.15 -7.03
C ALA A 187 5.49 17.69 -8.26
N THR A 188 5.66 16.46 -8.72
CA THR A 188 4.92 15.89 -9.85
C THR A 188 3.44 15.71 -9.49
N LEU A 189 3.14 15.16 -8.30
CA LEU A 189 1.76 15.06 -7.82
C LEU A 189 1.08 16.42 -7.67
N MET A 190 1.79 17.41 -7.16
CA MET A 190 1.26 18.75 -7.03
C MET A 190 0.91 19.37 -8.39
N ARG A 191 1.75 19.16 -9.42
CA ARG A 191 1.44 19.61 -10.80
C ARG A 191 0.21 18.88 -11.35
N PHE A 192 0.09 17.59 -11.12
CA PHE A 192 -1.08 16.82 -11.52
C PHE A 192 -2.35 17.36 -10.85
N TRP A 193 -2.37 17.51 -9.53
CA TRP A 193 -3.56 17.97 -8.82
C TRP A 193 -3.90 19.45 -9.08
N ASN A 194 -2.91 20.32 -9.28
CA ASN A 194 -3.15 21.71 -9.72
C ASN A 194 -3.85 21.77 -11.10
N LEU A 195 -3.57 20.81 -11.98
CA LEU A 195 -4.24 20.69 -13.27
C LEU A 195 -5.63 20.07 -13.14
N MET A 196 -5.78 19.07 -12.27
CA MET A 196 -7.01 18.25 -12.19
C MET A 196 -8.11 18.91 -11.34
N ILE A 197 -7.78 19.49 -10.19
CA ILE A 197 -8.77 20.07 -9.27
C ILE A 197 -9.72 21.07 -9.97
N PRO A 198 -9.25 22.05 -10.77
CA PRO A 198 -10.15 23.00 -11.43
C PRO A 198 -11.09 22.38 -12.47
N ARG A 199 -10.84 21.14 -12.87
CA ARG A 199 -11.63 20.40 -13.88
C ARG A 199 -12.53 19.35 -13.27
N LEU A 200 -12.11 18.79 -12.14
CA LEU A 200 -12.86 17.73 -11.46
C LEU A 200 -13.82 18.29 -10.41
N ALA A 201 -13.44 19.34 -9.70
CA ALA A 201 -14.20 19.83 -8.57
C ALA A 201 -15.26 20.87 -8.97
N ALA A 202 -16.40 20.81 -8.31
CA ALA A 202 -17.42 21.86 -8.40
C ALA A 202 -16.80 23.24 -8.08
N PRO A 203 -17.23 24.33 -8.76
CA PRO A 203 -16.65 25.68 -8.58
C PRO A 203 -16.63 26.17 -7.14
N ALA A 204 -17.64 25.79 -6.34
CA ALA A 204 -17.72 26.15 -4.93
C ALA A 204 -16.71 25.41 -4.04
N LEU A 205 -16.29 24.21 -4.44
CA LEU A 205 -15.37 23.35 -3.69
C LEU A 205 -13.90 23.56 -4.12
N ALA A 206 -13.64 23.76 -5.41
CA ALA A 206 -12.29 23.85 -5.97
C ALA A 206 -11.33 24.79 -5.21
N PRO A 207 -11.72 26.02 -4.78
CA PRO A 207 -10.84 26.92 -4.03
C PRO A 207 -10.47 26.42 -2.62
N ARG A 208 -11.22 25.46 -2.07
CA ARG A 208 -11.03 24.92 -0.72
C ARG A 208 -10.12 23.68 -0.73
N LEU A 209 -9.89 23.06 -1.89
CA LEU A 209 -9.06 21.89 -2.03
C LEU A 209 -7.58 22.22 -2.04
N LEU A 210 -6.80 21.46 -1.31
CA LEU A 210 -5.35 21.57 -1.26
C LEU A 210 -4.71 20.59 -2.25
N ALA A 211 -4.13 21.11 -3.32
CA ALA A 211 -3.41 20.31 -4.31
C ALA A 211 -2.14 19.63 -3.74
N ARG A 212 -1.64 20.10 -2.62
CA ARG A 212 -0.63 19.40 -1.80
C ARG A 212 -1.36 18.57 -0.75
N GLY A 213 -1.30 17.27 -0.78
CA GLY A 213 -1.95 16.41 0.22
C GLY A 213 -1.69 16.84 1.67
N ALA A 214 -2.55 16.41 2.58
CA ALA A 214 -2.29 16.59 4.00
C ALA A 214 -0.93 15.96 4.35
N ARG A 215 -0.12 16.67 5.13
CA ARG A 215 1.16 16.14 5.57
C ARG A 215 0.91 14.84 6.34
N PRO A 216 1.49 13.68 5.96
CA PRO A 216 1.27 12.46 6.71
C PRO A 216 1.63 12.73 8.17
N ALA A 217 0.75 12.33 9.08
CA ALA A 217 1.07 12.33 10.51
C ALA A 217 2.40 11.58 10.69
N PRO A 218 3.34 12.07 11.51
CA PRO A 218 4.61 11.42 11.71
C PRO A 218 4.34 9.98 12.09
N ALA A 219 4.93 9.04 11.36
CA ALA A 219 4.77 7.60 11.57
C ALA A 219 4.95 7.32 13.06
N ASN A 220 3.92 6.77 13.68
CA ASN A 220 3.88 6.48 15.09
C ASN A 220 5.11 5.62 15.41
N ARG A 221 6.07 6.16 16.15
CA ARG A 221 7.26 5.42 16.61
C ARG A 221 6.74 4.14 17.27
N PRO A 222 7.33 2.96 16.98
CA PRO A 222 6.93 1.76 17.67
C PRO A 222 7.09 1.99 19.16
N LEU A 223 5.99 1.89 19.90
CA LEU A 223 5.97 1.81 21.36
C LEU A 223 6.78 0.57 21.76
N GLY A 224 7.96 0.76 22.33
CA GLY A 224 8.77 -0.37 22.81
C GLY A 224 10.23 -0.06 23.08
N ALA A 225 10.54 1.01 23.82
CA ALA A 225 11.77 1.08 24.60
C ALA A 225 11.38 1.11 26.08
N PHE A 226 11.07 -0.05 26.63
CA PHE A 226 11.13 -0.23 28.08
C PHE A 226 12.60 -0.18 28.48
N THR A 227 13.02 0.94 29.05
CA THR A 227 14.25 1.06 29.79
C THR A 227 14.09 0.27 31.08
N VAL A 228 14.72 -0.89 31.17
CA VAL A 228 14.92 -1.57 32.43
C VAL A 228 16.08 -0.83 33.15
N GLN A 229 15.76 -0.07 34.18
CA GLN A 229 16.74 0.37 35.16
C GLN A 229 17.00 -0.76 36.16
N PHE A 230 18.28 -0.99 36.41
CA PHE A 230 18.82 -1.93 37.40
C PHE A 230 18.33 -1.66 38.80
#